data_9cc62024899ac3122c4c2afd5f63ecb2
#
_entry.id   9cc62024899ac3122c4c2afd5f63ecb2
#
_cell.length_a   1.000
_cell.length_b   1.000
_cell.length_c   1.000
_cell.angle_alpha   90.00
_cell.angle_beta   90.00
_cell.angle_gamma   90.00
#
_symmetry.space_group_name_H-M   'P 1'
#
loop_
_entity.id
_entity.type
_entity.pdbx_description
1 polymer ?
#
loop_
_entity_poly.entity_id
_entity_poly.type
_entity_poly.pdbx_seq_one_letter_code
_entity_poly.pdbx_strand_id
1 'polypeptide(L)'
;MKALVAAVVLALGLPALAQEAKPLEPGREVLSIPYEKYKLKNGLEVILSVDRKLPIVSVNLWYHVGAYHEAPGRTGFAHLFEHMMFQGSKNVADDVHISLLEQIGATDLNGTTNYDRTNYFETVPSNHLETALWLESDRMGFLLDALTEEKLQTQKEVVKNERRQGTETAPYGLANEKLWHALFPLPHPYHGAVIGSMKDLDAASLDDVKGFFRKWYAPANATLTIVGDFDVAKTKALVEKYFGTLPGGPKPDKPQVAPVKLTRETVIRHDETVATLPMLSLAWHSPAYLTEGDAAADVLATVLATGKASRLYKRLVLDKQIAQSVEASQESLGAQSAFTIEVVARPGVSTETLKKEVDAVLEELRKSGITQEELNRARTRYDTQMLSGLESVGGFGGKADVLQSYNHFIGEPSYLAQDLARYQAVSLEDVKRYANEMLRPDARVVLHAVPPPQAPAAPKENK
;
A
#
# COMPACT_ATOMS: atom_id res chain seq x y z
N MET A 1 -47.15 -13.73 -41.14
CA MET A 1 -45.76 -14.23 -40.99
C MET A 1 -44.82 -13.04 -41.06
N LYS A 2 -44.37 -12.51 -39.96
CA LYS A 2 -43.30 -11.49 -39.90
C LYS A 2 -42.27 -12.01 -38.90
N ALA A 3 -41.10 -12.36 -39.38
CA ALA A 3 -39.98 -12.82 -38.58
C ALA A 3 -39.30 -11.63 -37.91
N LEU A 4 -39.17 -11.67 -36.60
CA LEU A 4 -38.37 -10.73 -35.81
C LEU A 4 -36.94 -11.24 -35.79
N VAL A 5 -35.99 -10.47 -36.35
CA VAL A 5 -34.55 -10.73 -36.23
C VAL A 5 -34.07 -9.95 -35.00
N ALA A 6 -33.66 -10.69 -33.95
CA ALA A 6 -33.01 -10.11 -32.80
C ALA A 6 -31.51 -9.97 -33.10
N ALA A 7 -31.03 -8.74 -33.16
CA ALA A 7 -29.61 -8.44 -33.27
C ALA A 7 -28.97 -8.56 -31.88
N VAL A 8 -28.11 -9.54 -31.67
CA VAL A 8 -27.22 -9.66 -30.51
C VAL A 8 -26.04 -8.75 -30.76
N VAL A 9 -25.95 -7.67 -30.01
CA VAL A 9 -24.74 -6.81 -29.96
C VAL A 9 -23.74 -7.46 -29.00
N LEU A 10 -22.74 -8.12 -29.56
CA LEU A 10 -21.55 -8.53 -28.79
C LEU A 10 -20.72 -7.26 -28.51
N ALA A 11 -20.74 -6.78 -27.28
CA ALA A 11 -19.77 -5.82 -26.80
C ALA A 11 -18.43 -6.53 -26.60
N LEU A 12 -17.55 -6.43 -27.60
CA LEU A 12 -16.14 -6.79 -27.47
C LEU A 12 -15.47 -5.75 -26.56
N GLY A 13 -15.23 -6.14 -25.31
CA GLY A 13 -14.35 -5.40 -24.42
C GLY A 13 -12.94 -5.40 -25.01
N LEU A 14 -12.49 -4.26 -25.49
CA LEU A 14 -11.10 -4.05 -25.87
C LEU A 14 -10.23 -4.18 -24.63
N PRO A 15 -9.16 -5.00 -24.64
CA PRO A 15 -8.18 -4.97 -23.55
C PRO A 15 -7.55 -3.57 -23.53
N ALA A 16 -7.42 -2.99 -22.33
CA ALA A 16 -6.64 -1.77 -22.14
C ALA A 16 -5.24 -2.02 -22.71
N LEU A 17 -4.93 -1.35 -23.81
CA LEU A 17 -3.60 -1.40 -24.42
C LEU A 17 -2.63 -0.78 -23.43
N ALA A 18 -1.76 -1.59 -22.85
CA ALA A 18 -0.58 -1.10 -22.16
C ALA A 18 0.16 -0.17 -23.14
N GLN A 19 0.38 1.07 -22.72
CA GLN A 19 1.07 2.06 -23.52
C GLN A 19 2.48 1.53 -23.80
N GLU A 20 2.82 1.31 -25.08
CA GLU A 20 4.18 0.91 -25.47
C GLU A 20 5.15 2.00 -24.99
N ALA A 21 6.01 1.65 -24.03
CA ALA A 21 7.06 2.53 -23.55
C ALA A 21 8.03 2.85 -24.70
N LYS A 22 8.37 4.14 -24.88
CA LYS A 22 9.40 4.54 -25.84
C LYS A 22 10.71 3.81 -25.52
N PRO A 23 11.45 3.34 -26.54
CA PRO A 23 12.76 2.72 -26.31
C PRO A 23 13.68 3.66 -25.53
N LEU A 24 14.39 3.11 -24.55
CA LEU A 24 15.42 3.85 -23.80
C LEU A 24 16.52 4.32 -24.75
N GLU A 25 17.13 5.47 -24.45
CA GLU A 25 18.27 6.03 -25.21
C GLU A 25 19.39 4.99 -25.33
N PRO A 26 20.02 4.84 -26.53
CA PRO A 26 21.10 3.89 -26.72
C PRO A 26 22.29 4.22 -25.82
N GLY A 27 22.68 3.29 -24.92
CA GLY A 27 23.84 3.41 -24.03
C GLY A 27 23.52 3.40 -22.53
N ARG A 28 22.26 3.42 -22.12
CA ARG A 28 21.87 3.14 -20.72
C ARG A 28 21.74 1.62 -20.55
N GLU A 29 22.54 1.02 -19.67
CA GLU A 29 22.30 -0.37 -19.25
C GLU A 29 20.84 -0.49 -18.80
N VAL A 30 20.14 -1.46 -19.38
CA VAL A 30 18.75 -1.73 -19.00
C VAL A 30 18.79 -2.27 -17.56
N LEU A 31 18.35 -1.46 -16.62
CA LEU A 31 18.27 -1.88 -15.22
C LEU A 31 17.26 -3.02 -15.12
N SER A 32 17.73 -4.18 -14.71
CA SER A 32 16.89 -5.35 -14.53
C SER A 32 17.31 -6.14 -13.30
N ILE A 33 16.35 -6.82 -12.68
CA ILE A 33 16.61 -7.81 -11.65
C ILE A 33 16.46 -9.17 -12.34
N PRO A 34 17.56 -9.91 -12.61
CA PRO A 34 17.47 -11.23 -13.24
C PRO A 34 16.65 -12.18 -12.36
N TYR A 35 15.72 -12.92 -12.92
CA TYR A 35 14.91 -13.86 -12.16
C TYR A 35 14.54 -15.09 -13.01
N GLU A 36 14.15 -16.16 -12.31
CA GLU A 36 13.45 -17.31 -12.87
C GLU A 36 12.08 -17.40 -12.19
N LYS A 37 11.00 -17.54 -12.97
CA LYS A 37 9.63 -17.72 -12.45
C LYS A 37 9.10 -19.08 -12.87
N TYR A 38 8.54 -19.83 -11.93
CA TYR A 38 7.88 -21.10 -12.20
C TYR A 38 6.69 -21.30 -11.25
N LYS A 39 5.94 -22.36 -11.46
CA LYS A 39 4.75 -22.67 -10.65
C LYS A 39 4.79 -24.11 -10.20
N LEU A 40 4.52 -24.36 -8.91
CA LEU A 40 4.35 -25.70 -8.38
C LEU A 40 3.02 -26.31 -8.83
N LYS A 41 2.89 -27.63 -8.71
CA LYS A 41 1.65 -28.34 -9.07
C LYS A 41 0.44 -27.90 -8.27
N ASN A 42 0.64 -27.48 -7.01
CA ASN A 42 -0.39 -26.95 -6.14
C ASN A 42 -0.78 -25.49 -6.40
N GLY A 43 -0.14 -24.84 -7.37
CA GLY A 43 -0.47 -23.50 -7.82
C GLY A 43 0.37 -22.38 -7.20
N LEU A 44 1.27 -22.65 -6.26
CA LEU A 44 2.19 -21.64 -5.73
C LEU A 44 3.10 -21.12 -6.84
N GLU A 45 3.11 -19.80 -7.05
CA GLU A 45 4.09 -19.15 -7.92
C GLU A 45 5.39 -18.93 -7.17
N VAL A 46 6.52 -19.16 -7.82
CA VAL A 46 7.86 -19.01 -7.23
C VAL A 46 8.72 -18.14 -8.14
N ILE A 47 9.37 -17.16 -7.55
CA ILE A 47 10.31 -16.27 -8.21
C ILE A 47 11.67 -16.41 -7.52
N LEU A 48 12.70 -16.73 -8.29
CA LEU A 48 14.07 -16.89 -7.79
C LEU A 48 14.96 -15.84 -8.44
N SER A 49 15.72 -15.09 -7.66
CA SER A 49 16.69 -14.12 -8.17
C SER A 49 18.01 -14.26 -7.42
N VAL A 50 19.07 -14.68 -8.13
CA VAL A 50 20.38 -14.89 -7.52
C VAL A 50 21.15 -13.59 -7.41
N ASP A 51 21.55 -13.21 -6.21
CA ASP A 51 22.46 -12.11 -5.89
C ASP A 51 23.53 -12.58 -4.90
N ARG A 52 24.77 -12.75 -5.38
CA ARG A 52 25.89 -13.32 -4.59
C ARG A 52 26.78 -12.24 -3.96
N LYS A 53 26.31 -10.99 -3.88
CA LYS A 53 27.14 -9.91 -3.33
C LYS A 53 27.39 -10.06 -1.82
N LEU A 54 26.41 -10.59 -1.11
CA LEU A 54 26.47 -10.86 0.32
C LEU A 54 25.95 -12.28 0.60
N PRO A 55 26.46 -12.99 1.65
CA PRO A 55 26.01 -14.32 1.99
C PRO A 55 24.69 -14.32 2.76
N ILE A 56 23.68 -13.65 2.22
CA ILE A 56 22.32 -13.52 2.77
C ILE A 56 21.28 -13.86 1.72
N VAL A 57 20.10 -14.23 2.18
CA VAL A 57 18.97 -14.53 1.32
C VAL A 57 17.68 -14.00 1.94
N SER A 58 16.89 -13.29 1.15
CA SER A 58 15.54 -12.85 1.53
C SER A 58 14.52 -13.86 1.02
N VAL A 59 13.61 -14.23 1.92
CA VAL A 59 12.39 -14.97 1.62
C VAL A 59 11.22 -14.02 1.80
N ASN A 60 10.38 -13.86 0.78
CA ASN A 60 9.23 -12.94 0.80
C ASN A 60 8.01 -13.66 0.22
N LEU A 61 7.02 -13.91 1.06
CA LEU A 61 5.79 -14.61 0.71
C LEU A 61 4.60 -13.66 0.69
N TRP A 62 4.00 -13.46 -0.49
CA TRP A 62 2.81 -12.64 -0.67
C TRP A 62 1.57 -13.50 -0.83
N TYR A 63 0.55 -13.25 0.00
CA TYR A 63 -0.80 -13.72 -0.23
C TYR A 63 -1.59 -12.62 -0.94
N HIS A 64 -2.28 -12.98 -2.03
CA HIS A 64 -3.04 -12.04 -2.85
C HIS A 64 -4.39 -11.72 -2.21
N VAL A 65 -4.34 -11.23 -0.98
CA VAL A 65 -5.47 -10.83 -0.15
C VAL A 65 -5.09 -9.69 0.78
N GLY A 66 -5.94 -8.69 0.86
CA GLY A 66 -5.83 -7.56 1.79
C GLY A 66 -7.22 -7.06 2.15
N ALA A 67 -7.33 -5.88 2.75
CA ALA A 67 -8.61 -5.34 3.21
C ALA A 67 -9.66 -5.19 2.10
N TYR A 68 -9.24 -5.02 0.84
CA TYR A 68 -10.12 -5.00 -0.34
C TYR A 68 -10.96 -6.27 -0.51
N HIS A 69 -10.52 -7.39 0.03
CA HIS A 69 -11.15 -8.70 -0.16
C HIS A 69 -12.09 -9.09 1.00
N GLU A 70 -12.21 -8.21 1.98
CA GLU A 70 -13.03 -8.45 3.16
C GLU A 70 -14.52 -8.30 2.86
N ALA A 71 -15.34 -9.10 3.52
CA ALA A 71 -16.79 -8.97 3.42
C ALA A 71 -17.29 -7.78 4.26
N PRO A 72 -18.40 -7.15 3.88
CA PRO A 72 -19.06 -6.15 4.73
C PRO A 72 -19.32 -6.68 6.15
N GLY A 73 -18.96 -5.88 7.17
CA GLY A 73 -19.05 -6.27 8.58
C GLY A 73 -17.95 -7.23 9.05
N ARG A 74 -16.87 -7.34 8.27
CA ARG A 74 -15.68 -8.15 8.57
C ARG A 74 -14.40 -7.38 8.29
N THR A 75 -14.38 -6.07 8.59
CA THR A 75 -13.21 -5.22 8.38
C THR A 75 -12.10 -5.56 9.37
N GLY A 76 -10.84 -5.52 8.93
CA GLY A 76 -9.66 -5.84 9.73
C GLY A 76 -9.29 -7.32 9.76
N PHE A 77 -10.00 -8.19 9.02
CA PHE A 77 -9.70 -9.62 9.02
C PHE A 77 -8.36 -9.96 8.38
N ALA A 78 -7.98 -9.28 7.30
CA ALA A 78 -6.68 -9.50 6.67
C ALA A 78 -5.54 -9.12 7.62
N HIS A 79 -5.66 -8.01 8.36
CA HIS A 79 -4.68 -7.57 9.34
C HIS A 79 -4.69 -8.44 10.61
N LEU A 80 -5.85 -8.77 11.15
CA LEU A 80 -5.95 -9.75 12.24
C LEU A 80 -5.29 -11.07 11.87
N PHE A 81 -5.45 -11.48 10.61
CA PHE A 81 -4.85 -12.71 10.13
C PHE A 81 -3.32 -12.60 10.01
N GLU A 82 -2.79 -11.44 9.64
CA GLU A 82 -1.35 -11.18 9.70
C GLU A 82 -0.79 -11.51 11.09
N HIS A 83 -1.43 -11.01 12.16
CA HIS A 83 -1.06 -11.32 13.54
C HIS A 83 -1.18 -12.80 13.87
N MET A 84 -2.27 -13.44 13.44
CA MET A 84 -2.50 -14.87 13.71
C MET A 84 -1.42 -15.76 13.11
N MET A 85 -0.80 -15.36 12.01
CA MET A 85 0.28 -16.12 11.35
C MET A 85 1.58 -16.23 12.18
N PHE A 86 1.70 -15.44 13.24
CA PHE A 86 2.83 -15.51 14.19
C PHE A 86 2.51 -16.30 15.46
N GLN A 87 1.27 -16.80 15.60
CA GLN A 87 0.81 -17.48 16.82
C GLN A 87 1.05 -19.00 16.82
N GLY A 88 2.13 -19.42 16.13
CA GLY A 88 2.48 -20.84 16.01
C GLY A 88 1.66 -21.59 14.97
N SER A 89 2.07 -22.83 14.74
CA SER A 89 1.47 -23.77 13.80
C SER A 89 1.61 -25.17 14.36
N LYS A 90 1.23 -26.21 13.63
CA LYS A 90 1.29 -27.60 14.12
C LYS A 90 2.66 -28.01 14.65
N ASN A 91 3.73 -27.60 13.95
CA ASN A 91 5.10 -28.04 14.26
C ASN A 91 5.96 -26.94 14.87
N VAL A 92 5.43 -25.72 14.98
CA VAL A 92 6.12 -24.54 15.54
C VAL A 92 5.25 -23.96 16.65
N ALA A 93 5.77 -24.00 17.89
CA ALA A 93 5.03 -23.46 19.03
C ALA A 93 4.92 -21.93 18.98
N ASP A 94 4.05 -21.37 19.83
CA ASP A 94 3.89 -19.92 19.96
C ASP A 94 5.23 -19.24 20.23
N ASP A 95 5.44 -18.06 19.65
CA ASP A 95 6.65 -17.23 19.76
C ASP A 95 7.94 -17.88 19.20
N VAL A 96 7.90 -19.16 18.81
CA VAL A 96 9.07 -19.87 18.29
C VAL A 96 9.42 -19.41 16.87
N HIS A 97 8.46 -19.03 16.05
CA HIS A 97 8.73 -18.58 14.69
C HIS A 97 9.70 -17.38 14.67
N ILE A 98 9.37 -16.31 15.37
CA ILE A 98 10.20 -15.11 15.46
C ILE A 98 11.51 -15.41 16.18
N SER A 99 11.45 -16.03 17.37
CA SER A 99 12.64 -16.27 18.18
C SER A 99 13.67 -17.17 17.48
N LEU A 100 13.22 -18.15 16.69
CA LEU A 100 14.13 -18.99 15.91
C LEU A 100 14.81 -18.21 14.79
N LEU A 101 14.07 -17.35 14.07
CA LEU A 101 14.64 -16.48 13.04
C LEU A 101 15.64 -15.50 13.64
N GLU A 102 15.35 -14.88 14.77
CA GLU A 102 16.27 -13.99 15.48
C GLU A 102 17.55 -14.74 15.92
N GLN A 103 17.42 -15.95 16.46
CA GLN A 103 18.56 -16.76 16.88
C GLN A 103 19.52 -17.11 15.75
N ILE A 104 19.03 -17.29 14.53
CA ILE A 104 19.86 -17.57 13.35
C ILE A 104 20.36 -16.29 12.65
N GLY A 105 20.06 -15.11 13.18
CA GLY A 105 20.53 -13.82 12.68
C GLY A 105 19.71 -13.24 11.56
N ALA A 106 18.40 -13.52 11.53
CA ALA A 106 17.48 -12.88 10.59
C ALA A 106 17.39 -11.37 10.80
N THR A 107 17.25 -10.65 9.71
CA THR A 107 16.93 -9.21 9.66
C THR A 107 15.70 -8.98 8.79
N ASP A 108 15.19 -7.76 8.74
CA ASP A 108 14.01 -7.37 7.97
C ASP A 108 12.78 -8.28 8.23
N LEU A 109 12.73 -8.91 9.41
CA LEU A 109 11.63 -9.81 9.79
C LEU A 109 10.36 -9.02 10.05
N ASN A 110 9.31 -9.25 9.23
CA ASN A 110 8.02 -8.58 9.39
C ASN A 110 6.87 -9.29 8.68
N GLY A 111 5.65 -8.93 9.07
CA GLY A 111 4.42 -9.12 8.31
C GLY A 111 3.78 -7.76 8.02
N THR A 112 3.08 -7.62 6.90
CA THR A 112 2.33 -6.39 6.60
C THR A 112 1.06 -6.67 5.82
N THR A 113 0.04 -5.85 6.07
CA THR A 113 -1.21 -5.88 5.34
C THR A 113 -1.53 -4.49 4.78
N ASN A 114 -1.98 -4.45 3.54
CA ASN A 114 -2.59 -3.25 2.96
C ASN A 114 -3.95 -3.62 2.32
N TYR A 115 -4.48 -2.75 1.50
CA TYR A 115 -5.76 -3.02 0.82
C TYR A 115 -5.68 -4.19 -0.15
N ASP A 116 -4.54 -4.41 -0.82
CA ASP A 116 -4.44 -5.32 -1.97
C ASP A 116 -3.74 -6.65 -1.63
N ARG A 117 -2.90 -6.68 -0.58
CA ARG A 117 -2.08 -7.85 -0.26
C ARG A 117 -1.76 -7.96 1.23
N THR A 118 -1.39 -9.18 1.67
CA THR A 118 -0.73 -9.46 2.95
C THR A 118 0.56 -10.22 2.67
N ASN A 119 1.67 -9.82 3.29
CA ASN A 119 2.95 -10.49 3.06
C ASN A 119 3.72 -10.71 4.35
N TYR A 120 4.66 -11.65 4.26
CA TYR A 120 5.61 -11.99 5.31
C TYR A 120 6.98 -12.09 4.68
N PHE A 121 7.99 -11.56 5.35
CA PHE A 121 9.35 -11.58 4.82
C PHE A 121 10.39 -11.54 5.92
N GLU A 122 11.51 -12.16 5.62
CA GLU A 122 12.73 -12.16 6.41
C GLU A 122 13.96 -12.21 5.51
N THR A 123 15.08 -11.71 6.02
CA THR A 123 16.40 -11.87 5.41
C THR A 123 17.27 -12.66 6.36
N VAL A 124 17.77 -13.81 5.94
CA VAL A 124 18.57 -14.72 6.74
C VAL A 124 19.96 -14.94 6.14
N PRO A 125 20.99 -15.34 6.92
CA PRO A 125 22.22 -15.87 6.36
C PRO A 125 21.94 -17.04 5.41
N SER A 126 22.65 -17.14 4.28
CA SER A 126 22.36 -18.10 3.19
C SER A 126 22.31 -19.57 3.63
N ASN A 127 23.08 -19.94 4.66
CA ASN A 127 23.08 -21.29 5.22
C ASN A 127 21.80 -21.64 6.00
N HIS A 128 20.93 -20.64 6.27
CA HIS A 128 19.67 -20.81 6.98
C HIS A 128 18.43 -20.69 6.08
N LEU A 129 18.60 -20.65 4.75
CA LEU A 129 17.49 -20.61 3.80
C LEU A 129 16.48 -21.75 4.04
N GLU A 130 16.96 -22.97 4.32
CA GLU A 130 16.08 -24.12 4.58
C GLU A 130 15.19 -23.88 5.82
N THR A 131 15.72 -23.26 6.87
CA THR A 131 14.96 -22.91 8.08
C THR A 131 13.84 -21.92 7.77
N ALA A 132 14.14 -20.85 7.03
CA ALA A 132 13.13 -19.87 6.62
C ALA A 132 12.02 -20.51 5.76
N LEU A 133 12.38 -21.31 4.75
CA LEU A 133 11.41 -22.01 3.90
C LEU A 133 10.55 -23.00 4.69
N TRP A 134 11.11 -23.69 5.66
CA TRP A 134 10.35 -24.58 6.54
C TRP A 134 9.34 -23.80 7.37
N LEU A 135 9.74 -22.71 8.02
CA LEU A 135 8.85 -21.89 8.84
C LEU A 135 7.70 -21.30 8.03
N GLU A 136 7.99 -20.74 6.84
CA GLU A 136 6.97 -20.19 5.95
C GLU A 136 5.98 -21.26 5.46
N SER A 137 6.47 -22.43 5.10
CA SER A 137 5.63 -23.53 4.66
C SER A 137 4.77 -24.10 5.79
N ASP A 138 5.30 -24.15 7.02
CA ASP A 138 4.59 -24.71 8.17
C ASP A 138 3.41 -23.81 8.55
N ARG A 139 3.59 -22.49 8.62
CA ARG A 139 2.46 -21.58 8.85
C ARG A 139 1.46 -21.55 7.69
N MET A 140 1.91 -21.69 6.43
CA MET A 140 1.00 -21.78 5.29
C MET A 140 0.14 -23.04 5.34
N GLY A 141 0.72 -24.18 5.68
CA GLY A 141 0.03 -25.47 5.62
C GLY A 141 -0.71 -25.87 6.89
N PHE A 142 -0.21 -25.47 8.05
CA PHE A 142 -0.58 -26.08 9.32
C PHE A 142 -0.94 -25.09 10.45
N LEU A 143 -1.19 -23.82 10.12
CA LEU A 143 -1.63 -22.79 11.08
C LEU A 143 -2.91 -23.21 11.80
N LEU A 144 -3.92 -23.69 11.03
CA LEU A 144 -5.24 -23.99 11.58
C LEU A 144 -5.22 -25.09 12.65
N ASP A 145 -4.21 -25.97 12.66
CA ASP A 145 -4.05 -27.04 13.65
C ASP A 145 -3.70 -26.46 15.04
N ALA A 146 -3.07 -25.29 15.09
CA ALA A 146 -2.68 -24.60 16.32
C ALA A 146 -3.60 -23.44 16.71
N LEU A 147 -4.57 -23.11 15.88
CA LEU A 147 -5.45 -21.97 16.07
C LEU A 147 -6.52 -22.28 17.12
N THR A 148 -6.54 -21.52 18.24
CA THR A 148 -7.51 -21.67 19.34
C THR A 148 -8.29 -20.36 19.56
N GLU A 149 -9.42 -20.49 20.27
CA GLU A 149 -10.20 -19.31 20.66
C GLU A 149 -9.39 -18.34 21.54
N GLU A 150 -8.57 -18.86 22.45
CA GLU A 150 -7.71 -18.06 23.32
C GLU A 150 -6.73 -17.20 22.51
N LYS A 151 -6.03 -17.79 21.53
CA LYS A 151 -5.13 -17.06 20.63
C LYS A 151 -5.86 -15.98 19.83
N LEU A 152 -7.04 -16.33 19.31
CA LEU A 152 -7.87 -15.37 18.59
C LEU A 152 -8.25 -14.19 19.48
N GLN A 153 -8.74 -14.43 20.68
CA GLN A 153 -9.11 -13.36 21.61
C GLN A 153 -7.92 -12.48 22.00
N THR A 154 -6.75 -13.09 22.23
CA THR A 154 -5.51 -12.35 22.50
C THR A 154 -5.15 -11.42 21.34
N GLN A 155 -5.14 -11.93 20.10
CA GLN A 155 -4.79 -11.11 18.93
C GLN A 155 -5.85 -10.07 18.59
N LYS A 156 -7.12 -10.33 18.81
CA LYS A 156 -8.18 -9.30 18.71
C LYS A 156 -7.88 -8.12 19.65
N GLU A 157 -7.48 -8.38 20.89
CA GLU A 157 -7.14 -7.30 21.83
C GLU A 157 -5.87 -6.56 21.43
N VAL A 158 -4.87 -7.25 20.85
CA VAL A 158 -3.66 -6.60 20.29
C VAL A 158 -4.05 -5.65 19.16
N VAL A 159 -4.76 -6.12 18.14
CA VAL A 159 -5.20 -5.30 16.99
C VAL A 159 -6.10 -4.13 17.44
N LYS A 160 -6.99 -4.36 18.41
CA LYS A 160 -7.81 -3.28 18.99
C LYS A 160 -6.97 -2.24 19.73
N ASN A 161 -5.90 -2.65 20.41
CA ASN A 161 -4.96 -1.73 21.05
C ASN A 161 -4.17 -0.92 20.00
N GLU A 162 -3.73 -1.54 18.93
CA GLU A 162 -3.10 -0.84 17.81
C GLU A 162 -4.05 0.18 17.18
N ARG A 163 -5.31 -0.20 16.95
CA ARG A 163 -6.33 0.75 16.50
C ARG A 163 -6.51 1.92 17.45
N ARG A 164 -6.56 1.66 18.76
CA ARG A 164 -6.64 2.75 19.76
C ARG A 164 -5.43 3.67 19.65
N GLN A 165 -4.23 3.12 19.56
CA GLN A 165 -2.97 3.90 19.48
C GLN A 165 -2.79 4.59 18.13
N GLY A 166 -3.04 3.91 17.03
CA GLY A 166 -2.79 4.42 15.67
C GLY A 166 -3.94 5.24 15.09
N THR A 167 -5.15 5.13 15.63
CA THR A 167 -6.34 5.81 15.07
C THR A 167 -7.08 6.63 16.11
N GLU A 168 -7.52 6.01 17.23
CA GLU A 168 -8.44 6.69 18.16
C GLU A 168 -7.76 7.72 19.06
N THR A 169 -6.50 7.46 19.46
CA THR A 169 -5.69 8.36 20.29
C THR A 169 -4.50 8.96 19.54
N ALA A 170 -4.38 8.69 18.25
CA ALA A 170 -3.39 9.35 17.40
C ALA A 170 -3.90 10.73 16.94
N PRO A 171 -3.02 11.74 16.88
CA PRO A 171 -3.36 13.03 16.28
C PRO A 171 -3.95 12.83 14.87
N TYR A 172 -5.14 13.39 14.64
CA TYR A 172 -5.88 13.35 13.38
C TYR A 172 -6.31 11.95 12.88
N GLY A 173 -6.11 10.87 13.64
CA GLY A 173 -6.39 9.51 13.20
C GLY A 173 -7.86 9.31 12.83
N LEU A 174 -8.80 9.70 13.69
CA LEU A 174 -10.24 9.64 13.39
C LEU A 174 -10.67 10.62 12.29
N ALA A 175 -9.98 11.74 12.17
CA ALA A 175 -10.23 12.70 11.10
C ALA A 175 -9.89 12.08 9.72
N ASN A 176 -8.72 11.45 9.61
CA ASN A 176 -8.27 10.80 8.38
C ASN A 176 -9.15 9.59 8.02
N GLU A 177 -9.62 8.82 9.00
CA GLU A 177 -10.60 7.74 8.75
C GLU A 177 -11.92 8.30 8.16
N LYS A 178 -12.41 9.42 8.66
CA LYS A 178 -13.61 10.09 8.07
C LYS A 178 -13.36 10.60 6.66
N LEU A 179 -12.18 11.16 6.38
CA LEU A 179 -11.77 11.58 5.04
C LEU A 179 -11.80 10.39 4.08
N TRP A 180 -11.21 9.28 4.49
CA TRP A 180 -11.13 8.04 3.70
C TRP A 180 -12.51 7.44 3.43
N HIS A 181 -13.39 7.39 4.43
CA HIS A 181 -14.76 6.93 4.27
C HIS A 181 -15.58 7.78 3.30
N ALA A 182 -15.33 9.09 3.26
CA ALA A 182 -15.99 9.98 2.32
C ALA A 182 -15.41 9.87 0.91
N LEU A 183 -14.12 9.57 0.80
CA LEU A 183 -13.45 9.32 -0.47
C LEU A 183 -13.92 7.99 -1.08
N PHE A 184 -14.00 6.94 -0.28
CA PHE A 184 -14.47 5.62 -0.68
C PHE A 184 -15.75 5.23 0.09
N PRO A 185 -16.94 5.75 -0.32
CA PRO A 185 -18.18 5.44 0.38
C PRO A 185 -18.63 4.00 0.15
N LEU A 186 -19.41 3.45 1.08
CA LEU A 186 -20.03 2.13 0.89
C LEU A 186 -20.85 2.08 -0.41
N PRO A 187 -20.82 0.99 -1.16
CA PRO A 187 -20.24 -0.32 -0.81
C PRO A 187 -18.81 -0.54 -1.33
N HIS A 188 -18.02 0.51 -1.59
CA HIS A 188 -16.66 0.33 -2.10
C HIS A 188 -15.79 -0.45 -1.11
N PRO A 189 -15.02 -1.48 -1.51
CA PRO A 189 -14.22 -2.29 -0.60
C PRO A 189 -13.13 -1.52 0.15
N TYR A 190 -12.60 -0.44 -0.41
CA TYR A 190 -11.66 0.43 0.29
C TYR A 190 -12.30 1.31 1.36
N HIS A 191 -13.63 1.20 1.59
CA HIS A 191 -14.27 1.93 2.68
C HIS A 191 -13.73 1.52 4.05
N GLY A 192 -13.54 0.22 4.27
CA GLY A 192 -13.00 -0.29 5.54
C GLY A 192 -11.54 0.11 5.74
N ALA A 193 -11.18 0.54 6.94
CA ALA A 193 -9.78 0.70 7.30
C ALA A 193 -9.08 -0.67 7.39
N VAL A 194 -7.81 -0.75 6.99
CA VAL A 194 -7.02 -2.00 7.05
C VAL A 194 -6.97 -2.54 8.50
N ILE A 195 -6.86 -1.66 9.48
CA ILE A 195 -6.88 -2.03 10.92
C ILE A 195 -8.25 -2.59 11.37
N GLY A 196 -9.31 -2.38 10.61
CA GLY A 196 -10.66 -2.80 10.93
C GLY A 196 -11.40 -1.91 11.94
N SER A 197 -12.71 -2.12 12.09
CA SER A 197 -13.52 -1.47 13.10
C SER A 197 -13.53 -2.28 14.41
N MET A 198 -13.64 -1.60 15.57
CA MET A 198 -13.80 -2.29 16.86
C MET A 198 -14.94 -3.29 16.83
N LYS A 199 -16.07 -2.88 16.23
CA LYS A 199 -17.29 -3.71 16.13
C LYS A 199 -17.04 -4.99 15.35
N ASP A 200 -16.37 -4.90 14.21
CA ASP A 200 -16.14 -6.06 13.33
C ASP A 200 -15.10 -7.00 13.95
N LEU A 201 -14.07 -6.45 14.59
CA LEU A 201 -13.08 -7.23 15.33
C LEU A 201 -13.73 -7.98 16.53
N ASP A 202 -14.61 -7.32 17.29
CA ASP A 202 -15.34 -7.97 18.38
C ASP A 202 -16.24 -9.11 17.88
N ALA A 203 -16.87 -8.91 16.73
CA ALA A 203 -17.77 -9.90 16.12
C ALA A 203 -17.05 -11.08 15.44
N ALA A 204 -15.71 -11.00 15.26
CA ALA A 204 -14.94 -12.05 14.61
C ALA A 204 -14.96 -13.35 15.44
N SER A 205 -15.46 -14.44 14.85
CA SER A 205 -15.44 -15.77 15.44
C SER A 205 -14.27 -16.60 14.90
N LEU A 206 -13.94 -17.67 15.64
CA LEU A 206 -12.91 -18.62 15.19
C LEU A 206 -13.24 -19.26 13.85
N ASP A 207 -14.53 -19.55 13.60
CA ASP A 207 -14.99 -20.12 12.33
C ASP A 207 -14.88 -19.12 11.17
N ASP A 208 -15.18 -17.84 11.40
CA ASP A 208 -14.96 -16.77 10.41
C ASP A 208 -13.49 -16.70 10.02
N VAL A 209 -12.60 -16.70 11.01
CA VAL A 209 -11.13 -16.64 10.80
C VAL A 209 -10.63 -17.88 10.06
N LYS A 210 -11.04 -19.08 10.47
CA LYS A 210 -10.73 -20.33 9.75
C LYS A 210 -11.26 -20.34 8.32
N GLY A 211 -12.47 -19.79 8.11
CA GLY A 211 -13.07 -19.63 6.78
C GLY A 211 -12.26 -18.69 5.88
N PHE A 212 -11.81 -17.57 6.44
CA PHE A 212 -10.98 -16.59 5.75
C PHE A 212 -9.63 -17.20 5.32
N PHE A 213 -8.96 -17.93 6.22
CA PHE A 213 -7.73 -18.64 5.90
C PHE A 213 -7.92 -19.63 4.74
N ARG A 214 -8.88 -20.55 4.88
CA ARG A 214 -9.11 -21.58 3.85
C ARG A 214 -9.40 -20.97 2.47
N LYS A 215 -10.00 -19.79 2.44
CA LYS A 215 -10.32 -19.09 1.20
C LYS A 215 -9.11 -18.40 0.59
N TRP A 216 -8.29 -17.74 1.39
CA TRP A 216 -7.32 -16.77 0.89
C TRP A 216 -5.85 -17.19 1.07
N TYR A 217 -5.52 -17.96 2.11
CA TYR A 217 -4.15 -18.33 2.47
C TYR A 217 -3.76 -19.72 1.94
N ALA A 218 -3.93 -19.89 0.65
CA ALA A 218 -3.62 -21.14 -0.03
C ALA A 218 -2.45 -20.96 -1.01
N PRO A 219 -1.64 -22.00 -1.28
CA PRO A 219 -0.57 -21.95 -2.27
C PRO A 219 -1.02 -21.36 -3.62
N ALA A 220 -2.21 -21.73 -4.12
CA ALA A 220 -2.71 -21.23 -5.39
C ALA A 220 -3.00 -19.71 -5.40
N ASN A 221 -3.10 -19.08 -4.23
CA ASN A 221 -3.31 -17.64 -4.07
C ASN A 221 -2.09 -16.93 -3.48
N ALA A 222 -0.89 -17.49 -3.65
CA ALA A 222 0.34 -16.93 -3.09
C ALA A 222 1.48 -16.92 -4.11
N THR A 223 2.45 -16.05 -3.87
CA THR A 223 3.72 -16.00 -4.59
C THR A 223 4.87 -15.96 -3.58
N LEU A 224 5.82 -16.88 -3.73
CA LEU A 224 7.05 -16.95 -2.97
C LEU A 224 8.20 -16.38 -3.78
N THR A 225 8.87 -15.34 -3.29
CA THR A 225 10.06 -14.78 -3.91
C THR A 225 11.28 -14.99 -3.02
N ILE A 226 12.36 -15.48 -3.62
CA ILE A 226 13.63 -15.74 -2.96
C ILE A 226 14.73 -14.97 -3.69
N VAL A 227 15.40 -14.05 -2.99
CA VAL A 227 16.47 -13.21 -3.56
C VAL A 227 17.72 -13.28 -2.69
N GLY A 228 18.88 -13.54 -3.27
CA GLY A 228 20.14 -13.56 -2.54
C GLY A 228 21.12 -14.63 -2.98
N ASP A 229 22.01 -15.03 -2.09
CA ASP A 229 23.06 -16.02 -2.38
C ASP A 229 22.55 -17.45 -2.08
N PHE A 230 22.17 -18.14 -3.13
CA PHE A 230 21.74 -19.54 -3.07
C PHE A 230 22.05 -20.33 -4.36
N ASP A 231 22.00 -21.66 -4.26
CA ASP A 231 22.03 -22.56 -5.39
C ASP A 231 20.60 -22.81 -5.90
N VAL A 232 20.35 -22.53 -7.17
CA VAL A 232 19.01 -22.60 -7.78
C VAL A 232 18.44 -24.03 -7.72
N ALA A 233 19.23 -25.04 -8.03
CA ALA A 233 18.75 -26.43 -8.08
C ALA A 233 18.40 -26.95 -6.67
N LYS A 234 19.24 -26.65 -5.68
CA LYS A 234 18.99 -27.00 -4.28
C LYS A 234 17.77 -26.23 -3.74
N THR A 235 17.65 -24.94 -4.05
CA THR A 235 16.52 -24.14 -3.61
C THR A 235 15.20 -24.65 -4.19
N LYS A 236 15.15 -24.98 -5.49
CA LYS A 236 13.98 -25.62 -6.09
C LYS A 236 13.59 -26.92 -5.40
N ALA A 237 14.58 -27.76 -5.05
CA ALA A 237 14.33 -29.00 -4.32
C ALA A 237 13.78 -28.74 -2.90
N LEU A 238 14.26 -27.71 -2.20
CA LEU A 238 13.73 -27.29 -0.90
C LEU A 238 12.31 -26.75 -1.01
N VAL A 239 12.05 -25.90 -2.00
CA VAL A 239 10.70 -25.36 -2.25
C VAL A 239 9.72 -26.50 -2.54
N GLU A 240 10.07 -27.45 -3.40
CA GLU A 240 9.23 -28.63 -3.67
C GLU A 240 9.03 -29.50 -2.42
N LYS A 241 10.09 -29.69 -1.62
CA LYS A 241 10.04 -30.47 -0.36
C LYS A 241 9.03 -29.88 0.63
N TYR A 242 9.07 -28.57 0.85
CA TYR A 242 8.28 -27.91 1.90
C TYR A 242 6.91 -27.44 1.41
N PHE A 243 6.84 -26.85 0.23
CA PHE A 243 5.59 -26.28 -0.27
C PHE A 243 4.84 -27.21 -1.24
N GLY A 244 5.57 -28.07 -1.99
CA GLY A 244 4.96 -28.92 -3.01
C GLY A 244 3.96 -29.95 -2.48
N THR A 245 4.08 -30.32 -1.21
CA THR A 245 3.17 -31.26 -0.53
C THR A 245 1.89 -30.61 0.02
N LEU A 246 1.86 -29.29 0.09
CA LEU A 246 0.70 -28.56 0.61
C LEU A 246 -0.49 -28.62 -0.36
N PRO A 247 -1.73 -28.74 0.14
CA PRO A 247 -2.92 -28.64 -0.72
C PRO A 247 -2.97 -27.29 -1.45
N GLY A 248 -3.25 -27.30 -2.76
CA GLY A 248 -3.27 -26.08 -3.57
C GLY A 248 -4.31 -25.05 -3.12
N GLY A 249 -5.46 -25.52 -2.69
CA GLY A 249 -6.55 -24.64 -2.27
C GLY A 249 -7.19 -23.85 -3.41
N PRO A 250 -8.11 -22.94 -3.10
CA PRO A 250 -8.76 -22.10 -4.09
C PRO A 250 -7.82 -20.97 -4.55
N LYS A 251 -8.06 -20.49 -5.76
CA LYS A 251 -7.61 -19.18 -6.24
C LYS A 251 -8.85 -18.31 -6.43
N PRO A 252 -9.22 -17.51 -5.44
CA PRO A 252 -10.42 -16.70 -5.52
C PRO A 252 -10.34 -15.64 -6.62
N ASP A 253 -11.47 -15.32 -7.22
CA ASP A 253 -11.56 -14.21 -8.15
C ASP A 253 -11.35 -12.88 -7.42
N LYS A 254 -10.66 -11.93 -8.08
CA LYS A 254 -10.53 -10.57 -7.58
C LYS A 254 -11.90 -9.87 -7.64
N PRO A 255 -12.31 -9.16 -6.58
CA PRO A 255 -13.52 -8.35 -6.64
C PRO A 255 -13.49 -7.38 -7.81
N GLN A 256 -14.59 -7.28 -8.55
CA GLN A 256 -14.73 -6.29 -9.63
C GLN A 256 -15.53 -5.12 -9.08
N VAL A 257 -14.92 -3.96 -8.98
CA VAL A 257 -15.54 -2.75 -8.42
C VAL A 257 -15.41 -1.60 -9.40
N ALA A 258 -16.53 -0.93 -9.63
CA ALA A 258 -16.52 0.27 -10.44
C ALA A 258 -15.83 1.41 -9.69
N PRO A 259 -14.98 2.21 -10.36
CA PRO A 259 -14.36 3.37 -9.74
C PRO A 259 -15.39 4.36 -9.20
N VAL A 260 -15.16 4.89 -8.02
CA VAL A 260 -15.95 5.98 -7.44
C VAL A 260 -15.61 7.28 -8.15
N LYS A 261 -16.62 8.10 -8.42
CA LYS A 261 -16.45 9.45 -8.99
C LYS A 261 -17.03 10.48 -8.05
N LEU A 262 -16.18 11.37 -7.57
CA LEU A 262 -16.64 12.57 -6.87
C LEU A 262 -17.26 13.55 -7.88
N THR A 263 -18.49 13.96 -7.60
CA THR A 263 -19.25 14.89 -8.47
C THR A 263 -19.44 16.26 -7.83
N ARG A 264 -18.99 16.44 -6.59
CA ARG A 264 -19.06 17.69 -5.84
C ARG A 264 -17.97 17.76 -4.78
N GLU A 265 -17.68 18.95 -4.28
CA GLU A 265 -16.89 19.13 -3.06
C GLU A 265 -17.71 18.62 -1.86
N THR A 266 -17.12 17.74 -1.06
CA THR A 266 -17.68 17.26 0.21
C THR A 266 -16.86 17.85 1.34
N VAL A 267 -17.46 18.62 2.22
CA VAL A 267 -16.76 19.26 3.35
C VAL A 267 -17.10 18.51 4.65
N ILE A 268 -16.08 18.10 5.38
CA ILE A 268 -16.16 17.45 6.68
C ILE A 268 -15.54 18.37 7.71
N ARG A 269 -16.25 18.57 8.85
CA ARG A 269 -15.69 19.20 10.05
C ARG A 269 -15.54 18.15 11.14
N HIS A 270 -14.37 18.09 11.72
CA HIS A 270 -14.05 17.18 12.81
C HIS A 270 -13.54 17.98 14.00
N ASP A 271 -14.17 17.74 15.16
CA ASP A 271 -13.68 18.25 16.43
C ASP A 271 -12.50 17.38 16.86
N GLU A 272 -11.28 17.91 16.68
CA GLU A 272 -10.03 17.21 16.97
C GLU A 272 -9.74 17.29 18.46
N THR A 273 -9.69 16.15 19.13
CA THR A 273 -9.55 16.09 20.59
C THR A 273 -8.16 15.67 21.08
N VAL A 274 -7.32 15.20 20.16
CA VAL A 274 -5.97 14.69 20.47
C VAL A 274 -4.90 15.71 20.07
N ALA A 275 -4.94 16.19 18.82
CA ALA A 275 -4.00 17.19 18.36
C ALA A 275 -4.35 18.60 18.89
N THR A 276 -3.32 19.42 19.10
CA THR A 276 -3.48 20.80 19.59
C THR A 276 -3.53 21.83 18.47
N LEU A 277 -3.18 21.46 17.24
CA LEU A 277 -3.16 22.32 16.07
C LEU A 277 -4.24 21.92 15.07
N PRO A 278 -4.85 22.88 14.37
CA PRO A 278 -5.76 22.56 13.27
C PRO A 278 -5.06 21.90 12.10
N MET A 279 -5.72 20.95 11.44
CA MET A 279 -5.27 20.34 10.20
C MET A 279 -6.33 20.49 9.11
N LEU A 280 -5.87 20.82 7.91
CA LEU A 280 -6.63 20.76 6.67
C LEU A 280 -6.17 19.55 5.87
N SER A 281 -7.12 18.70 5.46
CA SER A 281 -6.84 17.64 4.49
C SER A 281 -7.74 17.79 3.27
N LEU A 282 -7.16 17.60 2.09
CA LEU A 282 -7.84 17.59 0.80
C LEU A 282 -7.58 16.23 0.14
N ALA A 283 -8.63 15.59 -0.38
CA ALA A 283 -8.47 14.28 -1.02
C ALA A 283 -9.23 14.19 -2.35
N TRP A 284 -8.63 13.51 -3.30
CA TRP A 284 -9.16 13.19 -4.63
C TRP A 284 -8.91 11.73 -4.95
N HIS A 285 -9.72 11.17 -5.86
CA HIS A 285 -9.33 9.92 -6.49
C HIS A 285 -8.23 10.17 -7.53
N SER A 286 -7.31 9.24 -7.63
CA SER A 286 -6.24 9.25 -8.62
C SER A 286 -6.19 7.93 -9.40
N PRO A 287 -5.40 7.85 -10.49
CA PRO A 287 -5.28 6.63 -11.28
C PRO A 287 -4.80 5.45 -10.46
N ALA A 288 -5.28 4.25 -10.77
CA ALA A 288 -4.84 3.02 -10.14
C ALA A 288 -3.33 2.78 -10.35
N TYR A 289 -2.71 2.05 -9.45
CA TYR A 289 -1.28 1.75 -9.50
C TYR A 289 -0.85 1.14 -10.84
N LEU A 290 0.25 1.64 -11.38
CA LEU A 290 0.86 1.24 -12.67
C LEU A 290 -0.02 1.49 -13.90
N THR A 291 -1.12 2.25 -13.77
CA THR A 291 -1.94 2.65 -14.93
C THR A 291 -1.53 4.02 -15.48
N GLU A 292 -2.15 4.43 -16.59
CA GLU A 292 -1.92 5.75 -17.17
C GLU A 292 -2.26 6.87 -16.17
N GLY A 293 -1.35 7.81 -15.97
CA GLY A 293 -1.51 8.95 -15.06
C GLY A 293 -0.98 8.73 -13.65
N ASP A 294 -0.75 7.49 -13.21
CA ASP A 294 -0.19 7.15 -11.91
C ASP A 294 1.16 7.85 -11.67
N ALA A 295 2.12 7.68 -12.57
CA ALA A 295 3.41 8.37 -12.47
C ALA A 295 3.31 9.91 -12.51
N ALA A 296 2.33 10.46 -13.25
CA ALA A 296 2.11 11.91 -13.27
C ALA A 296 1.53 12.43 -11.94
N ALA A 297 0.72 11.64 -11.26
CA ALA A 297 0.20 11.98 -9.94
C ALA A 297 1.31 11.97 -8.87
N ASP A 298 2.25 11.01 -8.92
CA ASP A 298 3.44 11.02 -8.06
C ASP A 298 4.35 12.23 -8.30
N VAL A 299 4.53 12.61 -9.58
CA VAL A 299 5.25 13.84 -9.93
C VAL A 299 4.54 15.06 -9.35
N LEU A 300 3.20 15.14 -9.44
CA LEU A 300 2.39 16.20 -8.82
C LEU A 300 2.60 16.28 -7.31
N ALA A 301 2.53 15.15 -6.60
CA ALA A 301 2.76 15.09 -5.16
C ALA A 301 4.15 15.62 -4.80
N THR A 302 5.17 15.18 -5.53
CA THR A 302 6.55 15.62 -5.33
C THR A 302 6.70 17.13 -5.53
N VAL A 303 6.17 17.68 -6.62
CA VAL A 303 6.27 19.12 -6.91
C VAL A 303 5.51 19.96 -5.88
N LEU A 304 4.36 19.45 -5.40
CA LEU A 304 3.51 20.17 -4.45
C LEU A 304 4.11 20.24 -3.05
N ALA A 305 4.64 19.15 -2.49
CA ALA A 305 4.98 19.14 -1.08
C ALA A 305 6.32 18.48 -0.73
N THR A 306 7.03 17.84 -1.66
CA THR A 306 8.24 17.12 -1.29
C THR A 306 9.48 18.02 -1.26
N GLY A 307 10.01 18.24 -0.05
CA GLY A 307 11.21 19.04 0.19
C GLY A 307 10.97 20.55 0.19
N LYS A 308 12.00 21.31 0.61
CA LYS A 308 11.88 22.76 0.85
C LYS A 308 11.64 23.59 -0.41
N ALA A 309 11.95 23.06 -1.58
CA ALA A 309 11.75 23.74 -2.87
C ALA A 309 10.35 23.48 -3.47
N SER A 310 9.52 22.64 -2.84
CA SER A 310 8.15 22.35 -3.31
C SER A 310 7.23 23.55 -3.13
N ARG A 311 6.21 23.64 -3.96
CA ARG A 311 5.35 24.84 -4.07
C ARG A 311 4.60 25.15 -2.76
N LEU A 312 3.94 24.14 -2.18
CA LEU A 312 3.19 24.33 -0.94
C LEU A 312 4.11 24.58 0.25
N TYR A 313 5.23 23.83 0.35
CA TYR A 313 6.17 24.05 1.45
C TYR A 313 6.73 25.48 1.41
N LYS A 314 7.18 25.94 0.24
CA LYS A 314 7.65 27.31 0.06
C LYS A 314 6.58 28.32 0.45
N ARG A 315 5.38 28.20 -0.12
CA ARG A 315 4.28 29.15 0.09
C ARG A 315 3.80 29.19 1.54
N LEU A 316 3.56 28.02 2.16
CA LEU A 316 2.86 27.94 3.44
C LEU A 316 3.82 27.95 4.63
N VAL A 317 4.99 27.30 4.49
CA VAL A 317 5.93 27.13 5.61
C VAL A 317 6.99 28.23 5.63
N LEU A 318 7.60 28.55 4.47
CA LEU A 318 8.68 29.52 4.40
C LEU A 318 8.19 30.96 4.25
N ASP A 319 7.37 31.24 3.21
CA ASP A 319 7.01 32.61 2.84
C ASP A 319 5.93 33.19 3.76
N LYS A 320 4.79 32.50 3.90
CA LYS A 320 3.65 32.97 4.70
C LYS A 320 3.71 32.55 6.15
N GLN A 321 4.48 31.54 6.48
CA GLN A 321 4.64 31.00 7.83
C GLN A 321 3.31 30.70 8.54
N ILE A 322 2.34 30.17 7.81
CA ILE A 322 1.01 29.80 8.30
C ILE A 322 0.85 28.30 8.54
N ALA A 323 1.76 27.47 8.03
CA ALA A 323 1.77 26.02 8.25
C ALA A 323 3.00 25.57 9.05
N GLN A 324 2.82 24.56 9.89
CA GLN A 324 3.91 23.85 10.56
C GLN A 324 4.50 22.80 9.64
N SER A 325 3.61 22.04 8.95
CA SER A 325 3.98 21.04 7.97
C SER A 325 3.00 21.02 6.81
N VAL A 326 3.44 20.51 5.68
CA VAL A 326 2.62 20.20 4.52
C VAL A 326 3.13 18.94 3.86
N GLU A 327 2.22 18.07 3.51
CA GLU A 327 2.49 16.82 2.81
C GLU A 327 1.54 16.70 1.62
N ALA A 328 2.00 16.08 0.56
CA ALA A 328 1.18 15.62 -0.55
C ALA A 328 1.66 14.24 -0.95
N SER A 329 0.73 13.33 -1.11
CA SER A 329 1.02 11.94 -1.45
C SER A 329 -0.03 11.37 -2.38
N GLN A 330 0.40 10.36 -3.15
CA GLN A 330 -0.51 9.43 -3.80
C GLN A 330 -0.38 8.09 -3.10
N GLU A 331 -1.48 7.56 -2.60
CA GLU A 331 -1.60 6.19 -2.16
C GLU A 331 -2.02 5.35 -3.35
N SER A 332 -1.03 4.72 -4.00
CA SER A 332 -1.24 3.90 -5.19
C SER A 332 -1.82 2.54 -4.83
N LEU A 333 -3.05 2.28 -5.26
CA LEU A 333 -3.83 1.09 -4.97
C LEU A 333 -4.29 0.40 -6.26
N GLY A 334 -4.55 -0.90 -6.19
CA GLY A 334 -4.83 -1.73 -7.37
C GLY A 334 -6.15 -1.43 -8.08
N ALA A 335 -7.19 -0.98 -7.38
CA ALA A 335 -8.50 -0.70 -7.99
C ALA A 335 -8.69 0.79 -8.32
N GLN A 336 -8.32 1.68 -7.41
CA GLN A 336 -8.39 3.13 -7.55
C GLN A 336 -7.55 3.76 -6.45
N SER A 337 -6.67 4.69 -6.81
CA SER A 337 -5.76 5.34 -5.86
C SER A 337 -6.37 6.60 -5.23
N ALA A 338 -5.72 7.11 -4.20
CA ALA A 338 -6.08 8.35 -3.51
C ALA A 338 -4.92 9.35 -3.59
N PHE A 339 -5.22 10.59 -3.94
CA PHE A 339 -4.28 11.70 -3.85
C PHE A 339 -4.69 12.61 -2.70
N THR A 340 -3.77 12.88 -1.77
CA THR A 340 -4.04 13.68 -0.58
C THR A 340 -3.08 14.86 -0.45
N ILE A 341 -3.57 15.94 0.15
CA ILE A 341 -2.77 17.07 0.62
C ILE A 341 -3.17 17.32 2.06
N GLU A 342 -2.20 17.25 2.98
CA GLU A 342 -2.40 17.51 4.40
C GLU A 342 -1.55 18.71 4.84
N VAL A 343 -2.17 19.62 5.60
CA VAL A 343 -1.50 20.84 6.08
C VAL A 343 -1.83 21.06 7.54
N VAL A 344 -0.82 20.99 8.40
CA VAL A 344 -0.97 21.33 9.82
C VAL A 344 -0.71 22.82 10.00
N ALA A 345 -1.67 23.51 10.61
CA ALA A 345 -1.60 24.95 10.85
C ALA A 345 -0.53 25.32 11.88
N ARG A 346 -0.01 26.55 11.81
CA ARG A 346 0.64 27.17 12.99
C ARG A 346 -0.41 27.66 14.00
N PRO A 347 0.01 27.86 15.27
CA PRO A 347 -0.90 28.39 16.28
C PRO A 347 -1.62 29.66 15.84
N GLY A 348 -2.93 29.72 16.02
CA GLY A 348 -3.76 30.87 15.65
C GLY A 348 -4.16 30.97 14.17
N VAL A 349 -3.73 30.04 13.34
CA VAL A 349 -4.11 29.99 11.91
C VAL A 349 -5.29 29.06 11.71
N SER A 350 -6.30 29.51 10.97
CA SER A 350 -7.48 28.68 10.69
C SER A 350 -7.27 27.79 9.46
N THR A 351 -7.99 26.68 9.40
CA THR A 351 -7.99 25.77 8.25
C THR A 351 -8.57 26.42 6.98
N GLU A 352 -9.46 27.39 7.12
CA GLU A 352 -9.96 28.18 6.00
C GLU A 352 -8.87 29.05 5.37
N THR A 353 -7.98 29.63 6.19
CA THR A 353 -6.81 30.37 5.71
C THR A 353 -5.86 29.44 4.93
N LEU A 354 -5.59 28.23 5.45
CA LEU A 354 -4.80 27.23 4.76
C LEU A 354 -5.44 26.81 3.44
N LYS A 355 -6.75 26.50 3.43
CA LYS A 355 -7.50 26.11 2.21
C LYS A 355 -7.37 27.16 1.12
N LYS A 356 -7.55 28.42 1.46
CA LYS A 356 -7.42 29.54 0.50
C LYS A 356 -6.05 29.57 -0.18
N GLU A 357 -4.99 29.37 0.58
CA GLU A 357 -3.62 29.42 0.05
C GLU A 357 -3.26 28.14 -0.73
N VAL A 358 -3.72 26.96 -0.28
CA VAL A 358 -3.57 25.71 -1.03
C VAL A 358 -4.32 25.81 -2.36
N ASP A 359 -5.58 26.27 -2.34
CA ASP A 359 -6.39 26.43 -3.56
C ASP A 359 -5.73 27.40 -4.55
N ALA A 360 -5.11 28.48 -4.08
CA ALA A 360 -4.37 29.41 -4.94
C ALA A 360 -3.19 28.72 -5.65
N VAL A 361 -2.39 27.91 -4.91
CA VAL A 361 -1.27 27.15 -5.51
C VAL A 361 -1.78 26.11 -6.51
N LEU A 362 -2.86 25.41 -6.20
CA LEU A 362 -3.44 24.42 -7.11
C LEU A 362 -4.02 25.10 -8.38
N GLU A 363 -4.59 26.29 -8.26
CA GLU A 363 -5.08 27.05 -9.41
C GLU A 363 -3.93 27.53 -10.30
N GLU A 364 -2.84 28.04 -9.72
CA GLU A 364 -1.63 28.40 -10.46
C GLU A 364 -1.06 27.18 -11.20
N LEU A 365 -1.01 26.01 -10.53
CA LEU A 365 -0.54 24.76 -11.11
C LEU A 365 -1.42 24.33 -12.31
N ARG A 366 -2.75 24.37 -12.18
CA ARG A 366 -3.67 24.02 -13.26
C ARG A 366 -3.58 24.97 -14.46
N LYS A 367 -3.38 26.25 -14.23
CA LYS A 367 -3.23 27.27 -15.29
C LYS A 367 -1.92 27.16 -16.03
N SER A 368 -0.81 27.11 -15.28
CA SER A 368 0.53 27.27 -15.82
C SER A 368 1.30 25.95 -15.98
N GLY A 369 0.86 24.86 -15.34
CA GLY A 369 1.62 23.62 -15.25
C GLY A 369 2.81 23.74 -14.29
N ILE A 370 3.78 22.87 -14.49
CA ILE A 370 5.07 22.86 -13.78
C ILE A 370 6.20 23.30 -14.69
N THR A 371 7.34 23.65 -14.11
CA THR A 371 8.55 23.96 -14.87
C THR A 371 9.34 22.69 -15.21
N GLN A 372 10.21 22.78 -16.20
CA GLN A 372 11.11 21.68 -16.55
C GLN A 372 12.04 21.30 -15.39
N GLU A 373 12.45 22.27 -14.59
CA GLU A 373 13.30 22.04 -13.41
C GLU A 373 12.55 21.27 -12.32
N GLU A 374 11.27 21.59 -12.07
CA GLU A 374 10.41 20.84 -11.13
C GLU A 374 10.21 19.40 -11.60
N LEU A 375 9.95 19.18 -12.87
CA LEU A 375 9.82 17.86 -13.46
C LEU A 375 11.11 17.04 -13.33
N ASN A 376 12.25 17.66 -13.66
CA ASN A 376 13.55 16.99 -13.56
C ASN A 376 13.87 16.59 -12.12
N ARG A 377 13.61 17.46 -11.14
CA ARG A 377 13.78 17.14 -9.71
C ARG A 377 12.92 15.96 -9.27
N ALA A 378 11.64 15.94 -9.69
CA ALA A 378 10.74 14.85 -9.35
C ALA A 378 11.21 13.52 -9.93
N ARG A 379 11.61 13.48 -11.20
CA ARG A 379 12.15 12.29 -11.87
C ARG A 379 13.43 11.79 -11.19
N THR A 380 14.40 12.70 -10.94
CA THR A 380 15.65 12.33 -10.25
C THR A 380 15.38 11.76 -8.87
N ARG A 381 14.44 12.34 -8.13
CA ARG A 381 14.06 11.83 -6.81
C ARG A 381 13.50 10.42 -6.90
N TYR A 382 12.60 10.17 -7.84
CA TYR A 382 12.02 8.85 -8.05
C TYR A 382 13.10 7.82 -8.46
N ASP A 383 13.93 8.16 -9.44
CA ASP A 383 15.06 7.31 -9.86
C ASP A 383 15.97 6.97 -8.65
N THR A 384 16.32 7.97 -7.85
CA THR A 384 17.17 7.78 -6.66
C THR A 384 16.51 6.86 -5.64
N GLN A 385 15.22 7.06 -5.35
CA GLN A 385 14.48 6.23 -4.38
C GLN A 385 14.40 4.78 -4.85
N MET A 386 14.07 4.57 -6.12
CA MET A 386 13.99 3.23 -6.72
C MET A 386 15.36 2.54 -6.69
N LEU A 387 16.42 3.23 -7.13
CA LEU A 387 17.75 2.66 -7.17
C LEU A 387 18.31 2.32 -5.78
N SER A 388 18.07 3.18 -4.79
CA SER A 388 18.48 2.93 -3.41
C SER A 388 17.80 1.69 -2.82
N GLY A 389 16.51 1.45 -3.13
CA GLY A 389 15.82 0.24 -2.71
C GLY A 389 16.47 -1.04 -3.24
N LEU A 390 17.00 -0.99 -4.47
CA LEU A 390 17.64 -2.15 -5.12
C LEU A 390 19.04 -2.51 -4.57
N GLU A 391 19.59 -1.72 -3.66
CA GLU A 391 20.81 -2.11 -2.93
C GLU A 391 20.55 -3.27 -1.98
N SER A 392 19.32 -3.38 -1.44
CA SER A 392 18.90 -4.45 -0.55
C SER A 392 18.31 -5.65 -1.31
N VAL A 393 18.54 -6.86 -0.81
CA VAL A 393 17.90 -8.08 -1.33
C VAL A 393 16.47 -8.24 -0.79
N GLY A 394 16.22 -7.79 0.46
CA GLY A 394 14.95 -7.90 1.18
C GLY A 394 14.50 -6.56 1.77
N GLY A 395 13.53 -6.63 2.68
CA GLY A 395 12.91 -5.45 3.29
C GLY A 395 11.97 -4.70 2.35
N PHE A 396 11.47 -3.56 2.82
CA PHE A 396 10.56 -2.71 2.02
C PHE A 396 11.30 -2.06 0.85
N GLY A 397 10.78 -2.22 -0.36
CA GLY A 397 11.37 -1.66 -1.58
C GLY A 397 12.66 -2.34 -2.03
N GLY A 398 13.12 -3.40 -1.34
CA GLY A 398 14.23 -4.24 -1.77
C GLY A 398 13.86 -5.10 -3.00
N LYS A 399 14.84 -5.80 -3.56
CA LYS A 399 14.65 -6.57 -4.81
C LYS A 399 13.52 -7.59 -4.72
N ALA A 400 13.38 -8.30 -3.58
CA ALA A 400 12.31 -9.28 -3.40
C ALA A 400 10.93 -8.60 -3.42
N ASP A 401 10.79 -7.47 -2.75
CA ASP A 401 9.54 -6.70 -2.68
C ASP A 401 9.16 -6.09 -4.04
N VAL A 402 10.14 -5.56 -4.77
CA VAL A 402 9.96 -5.00 -6.12
C VAL A 402 9.48 -6.07 -7.10
N LEU A 403 10.12 -7.25 -7.13
CA LEU A 403 9.71 -8.38 -7.97
C LEU A 403 8.29 -8.84 -7.63
N GLN A 404 7.95 -8.91 -6.34
CA GLN A 404 6.62 -9.29 -5.86
C GLN A 404 5.57 -8.26 -6.26
N SER A 405 5.86 -6.98 -6.09
CA SER A 405 4.92 -5.90 -6.43
C SER A 405 4.54 -5.95 -7.91
N TYR A 406 5.51 -6.00 -8.80
CA TYR A 406 5.21 -6.09 -10.24
C TYR A 406 4.50 -7.40 -10.60
N ASN A 407 4.91 -8.53 -9.99
CA ASN A 407 4.20 -9.79 -10.20
C ASN A 407 2.75 -9.73 -9.73
N HIS A 408 2.49 -9.12 -8.59
CA HIS A 408 1.14 -9.03 -8.02
C HIS A 408 0.20 -8.18 -8.87
N PHE A 409 0.64 -6.98 -9.28
CA PHE A 409 -0.23 -6.02 -9.96
C PHE A 409 -0.35 -6.25 -11.46
N ILE A 410 0.72 -6.71 -12.12
CA ILE A 410 0.75 -6.86 -13.60
C ILE A 410 1.19 -8.24 -14.09
N GLY A 411 1.58 -9.15 -13.20
CA GLY A 411 2.00 -10.51 -13.54
C GLY A 411 3.41 -10.63 -14.13
N GLU A 412 4.17 -9.52 -14.20
CA GLU A 412 5.48 -9.43 -14.85
C GLU A 412 6.55 -8.90 -13.87
N PRO A 413 7.34 -9.78 -13.21
CA PRO A 413 8.36 -9.36 -12.25
C PRO A 413 9.45 -8.42 -12.83
N SER A 414 9.73 -8.48 -14.14
CA SER A 414 10.79 -7.69 -14.78
C SER A 414 10.37 -6.28 -15.19
N TYR A 415 9.26 -5.76 -14.65
CA TYR A 415 8.70 -4.47 -15.08
C TYR A 415 9.51 -3.23 -14.66
N LEU A 416 10.58 -3.39 -13.91
CA LEU A 416 11.40 -2.30 -13.36
C LEU A 416 11.83 -1.25 -14.41
N ALA A 417 12.37 -1.71 -15.55
CA ALA A 417 12.82 -0.79 -16.61
C ALA A 417 11.65 -0.01 -17.22
N GLN A 418 10.52 -0.67 -17.40
CA GLN A 418 9.29 -0.06 -17.91
C GLN A 418 8.71 0.93 -16.90
N ASP A 419 8.77 0.63 -15.62
CA ASP A 419 8.30 1.54 -14.57
C ASP A 419 9.16 2.82 -14.53
N LEU A 420 10.49 2.69 -14.53
CA LEU A 420 11.37 3.84 -14.65
C LEU A 420 11.08 4.65 -15.94
N ALA A 421 10.83 3.96 -17.06
CA ALA A 421 10.49 4.61 -18.32
C ALA A 421 9.16 5.39 -18.25
N ARG A 422 8.16 4.91 -17.49
CA ARG A 422 6.90 5.65 -17.26
C ARG A 422 7.15 7.03 -16.65
N TYR A 423 8.01 7.11 -15.61
CA TYR A 423 8.36 8.40 -14.99
C TYR A 423 9.16 9.30 -15.90
N GLN A 424 10.08 8.73 -16.68
CA GLN A 424 10.84 9.49 -17.68
C GLN A 424 9.96 9.98 -18.83
N ALA A 425 8.90 9.29 -19.17
CA ALA A 425 7.94 9.67 -20.20
C ALA A 425 6.96 10.77 -19.78
N VAL A 426 6.75 10.99 -18.47
CA VAL A 426 5.83 12.06 -17.99
C VAL A 426 6.23 13.41 -18.56
N SER A 427 5.40 14.06 -19.34
CA SER A 427 5.66 15.39 -19.92
C SER A 427 5.10 16.51 -19.04
N LEU A 428 5.51 17.76 -19.33
CA LEU A 428 4.89 18.95 -18.71
C LEU A 428 3.39 19.03 -19.03
N GLU A 429 3.00 18.60 -20.23
CA GLU A 429 1.62 18.55 -20.67
C GLU A 429 0.82 17.50 -19.92
N ASP A 430 1.38 16.32 -19.67
CA ASP A 430 0.75 15.28 -18.87
C ASP A 430 0.49 15.77 -17.45
N VAL A 431 1.49 16.34 -16.79
CA VAL A 431 1.32 16.87 -15.43
C VAL A 431 0.25 17.95 -15.39
N LYS A 432 0.21 18.85 -16.37
CA LYS A 432 -0.83 19.89 -16.46
C LYS A 432 -2.21 19.29 -16.73
N ARG A 433 -2.31 18.28 -17.61
CA ARG A 433 -3.55 17.57 -17.91
C ARG A 433 -4.09 16.90 -16.66
N TYR A 434 -3.28 16.09 -15.97
CA TYR A 434 -3.72 15.39 -14.75
C TYR A 434 -4.00 16.34 -13.58
N ALA A 435 -3.27 17.47 -13.46
CA ALA A 435 -3.62 18.51 -12.49
C ALA A 435 -5.03 19.07 -12.72
N ASN A 436 -5.46 19.24 -13.97
CA ASN A 436 -6.79 19.73 -14.32
C ASN A 436 -7.88 18.66 -14.16
N GLU A 437 -7.59 17.41 -14.50
CA GLU A 437 -8.54 16.31 -14.44
C GLU A 437 -8.76 15.83 -12.99
N MET A 438 -7.70 15.75 -12.18
CA MET A 438 -7.68 15.17 -10.86
C MET A 438 -7.89 16.22 -9.75
N LEU A 439 -7.08 17.31 -9.71
CA LEU A 439 -7.10 18.29 -8.63
C LEU A 439 -8.22 19.32 -8.78
N ARG A 440 -9.42 18.86 -9.04
CA ARG A 440 -10.61 19.69 -9.24
C ARG A 440 -11.13 20.22 -7.91
N PRO A 441 -11.40 21.55 -7.80
CA PRO A 441 -11.95 22.13 -6.58
C PRO A 441 -13.40 21.76 -6.31
N ASP A 442 -14.15 21.41 -7.37
CA ASP A 442 -15.56 21.05 -7.31
C ASP A 442 -15.83 19.55 -7.16
N ALA A 443 -14.78 18.71 -7.09
CA ALA A 443 -14.89 17.24 -7.02
C ALA A 443 -13.82 16.65 -6.10
N ARG A 444 -13.92 16.95 -4.81
CA ARG A 444 -12.95 16.51 -3.78
C ARG A 444 -13.60 16.37 -2.42
N VAL A 445 -12.90 15.73 -1.49
CA VAL A 445 -13.22 15.76 -0.08
C VAL A 445 -12.30 16.79 0.61
N VAL A 446 -12.88 17.65 1.44
CA VAL A 446 -12.18 18.64 2.25
C VAL A 446 -12.49 18.34 3.71
N LEU A 447 -11.46 18.13 4.51
CA LEU A 447 -11.60 17.88 5.94
C LEU A 447 -10.92 19.01 6.73
N HIS A 448 -11.67 19.58 7.64
CA HIS A 448 -11.20 20.52 8.65
C HIS A 448 -11.19 19.82 10.00
N ALA A 449 -10.02 19.40 10.49
CA ALA A 449 -9.83 18.90 11.84
C ALA A 449 -9.40 20.07 12.72
N VAL A 450 -10.27 20.46 13.66
CA VAL A 450 -10.07 21.68 14.47
C VAL A 450 -10.16 21.32 15.95
N PRO A 451 -9.11 21.57 16.74
CA PRO A 451 -9.17 21.42 18.18
C PRO A 451 -10.25 22.34 18.79
N PRO A 452 -10.93 21.91 19.87
CA PRO A 452 -11.84 22.78 20.60
C PRO A 452 -11.10 24.02 21.13
N PRO A 453 -11.77 25.16 21.29
CA PRO A 453 -11.17 26.35 21.86
C PRO A 453 -10.51 26.02 23.22
N GLN A 454 -9.22 26.32 23.34
CA GLN A 454 -8.54 26.14 24.62
C GLN A 454 -9.18 27.08 25.65
N ALA A 455 -9.57 26.52 26.79
CA ALA A 455 -9.98 27.35 27.91
C ALA A 455 -8.85 28.35 28.25
N PRO A 456 -9.18 29.63 28.56
CA PRO A 456 -8.17 30.60 28.98
C PRO A 456 -7.30 30.01 30.08
N ALA A 457 -5.99 30.08 29.93
CA ALA A 457 -5.07 29.64 30.98
C ALA A 457 -5.45 30.36 32.28
N ALA A 458 -5.67 29.59 33.32
CA ALA A 458 -5.93 30.18 34.65
C ALA A 458 -4.79 31.17 34.95
N PRO A 459 -5.10 32.37 35.53
CA PRO A 459 -4.08 33.33 35.89
C PRO A 459 -3.01 32.64 36.74
N LYS A 460 -1.75 32.74 36.37
CA LYS A 460 -0.68 32.28 37.27
C LYS A 460 -0.80 33.06 38.55
N GLU A 461 -1.20 32.39 39.63
CA GLU A 461 -1.07 32.97 40.97
C GLU A 461 0.41 33.27 41.19
N ASN A 462 0.71 34.58 41.24
CA ASN A 462 2.02 35.05 41.65
C ASN A 462 2.17 34.69 43.14
N LYS A 463 2.99 33.68 43.40
CA LYS A 463 3.51 33.41 44.75
C LYS A 463 4.76 34.23 45.00
#